data_2d5d7eafc62335f91ce28e2cb51d1957
#
_entry.id   2d5d7eafc62335f91ce28e2cb51d1957
#
_cell.length_a   1.000
_cell.length_b   1.000
_cell.length_c   1.000
_cell.angle_alpha   90.00
_cell.angle_beta   90.00
_cell.angle_gamma   90.00
#
_symmetry.space_group_name_H-M   'P 1'
#
loop_
_entity.id
_entity.type
_entity.pdbx_description
1 polymer ?
#
loop_
_entity_poly.entity_id
_entity_poly.type
_entity_poly.pdbx_seq_one_letter_code
_entity_poly.pdbx_strand_id
1 'polypeptide(L)'
;MVNSIGKENMELCRLLNFNEKGDERGKLVIVEGNQDVPFEIKRLFYIYGSDKDVVRGKHANRESEFVLINVSGTSKVMVTDGKNKQVVELTKPRQGVYLPKMVWKEMYDFSPDSVLLVLASTHYDGNEYIRDYDEFCNLELT
;
A
#
# COMPACT_ATOMS: atom_id res chain seq x y z
N MET A 1 14.05 13.79 -15.46
CA MET A 1 13.88 13.16 -15.04
C MET A 1 13.87 12.69 -14.70
N VAL A 2 13.95 12.73 -14.99
CA VAL A 2 13.85 11.97 -14.53
C VAL A 2 13.85 11.58 -14.33
N ASN A 3 13.84 11.52 -14.64
CA ASN A 3 13.80 10.83 -14.31
C ASN A 3 13.90 10.31 -14.22
N SER A 4 14.05 10.40 -14.51
CA SER A 4 14.06 9.60 -14.33
C SER A 4 14.13 8.99 -14.29
N ILE A 5 14.36 9.02 -14.62
CA ILE A 5 14.35 8.18 -14.43
C ILE A 5 14.47 7.55 -14.11
N GLY A 6 14.61 7.65 -14.45
CA GLY A 6 14.62 6.76 -13.99
C GLY A 6 14.42 6.57 -13.58
N LYS A 7 14.45 6.68 -13.86
CA LYS A 7 14.21 6.43 -13.41
C LYS A 7 13.88 6.11 -13.05
N GLU A 8 14.18 6.08 -13.41
CA GLU A 8 13.99 5.74 -12.99
C GLU A 8 13.48 5.45 -12.50
N ASN A 9 13.61 5.55 -12.75
CA ASN A 9 13.18 5.19 -12.08
C ASN A 9 12.64 3.96 -11.57
N MET A 10 12.97 3.64 -11.05
CA MET A 10 12.54 2.39 -10.48
C MET A 10 11.38 2.59 -9.56
N GLU A 11 10.28 2.04 -9.89
CA GLU A 11 9.08 2.17 -9.08
C GLU A 11 8.97 1.00 -8.11
N LEU A 12 8.96 1.30 -6.80
CA LEU A 12 8.72 0.32 -5.75
C LEU A 12 7.24 0.16 -5.47
N CYS A 13 6.45 1.11 -5.92
CA CYS A 13 5.00 1.11 -5.75
C CYS A 13 4.40 1.97 -6.85
N ARG A 14 3.08 1.94 -6.97
CA ARG A 14 2.39 2.70 -8.01
C ARG A 14 1.11 3.29 -7.46
N LEU A 15 0.90 4.59 -7.71
CA LEU A 15 -0.36 5.25 -7.37
C LEU A 15 -1.44 4.86 -8.36
N LEU A 16 -2.61 4.56 -7.83
CA LEU A 16 -3.79 4.23 -8.61
C LEU A 16 -4.85 5.29 -8.36
N ASN A 17 -5.53 5.70 -9.40
CA ASN A 17 -6.65 6.62 -9.31
C ASN A 17 -7.92 5.87 -9.67
N PHE A 18 -8.90 5.90 -8.77
CA PHE A 18 -10.13 5.17 -8.96
C PHE A 18 -11.24 6.07 -9.46
N ASN A 19 -12.22 5.48 -10.09
CA ASN A 19 -13.38 6.18 -10.63
C ASN A 19 -14.26 6.64 -9.47
N GLU A 20 -14.44 7.96 -9.36
CA GLU A 20 -15.28 8.56 -8.33
C GLU A 20 -16.49 9.20 -8.98
N LYS A 21 -17.68 8.88 -8.49
CA LYS A 21 -18.94 9.43 -8.94
C LYS A 21 -19.64 10.08 -7.74
N GLY A 22 -20.51 11.05 -8.04
CA GLY A 22 -21.26 11.62 -6.94
C GLY A 22 -21.96 12.91 -7.34
N ASP A 23 -22.75 13.37 -6.40
CA ASP A 23 -23.51 14.61 -6.51
C ASP A 23 -23.63 15.20 -5.10
N GLU A 24 -24.61 16.08 -4.87
CA GLU A 24 -24.80 16.70 -3.56
C GLU A 24 -25.18 15.69 -2.47
N ARG A 25 -25.53 14.44 -2.82
CA ARG A 25 -25.87 13.41 -1.83
C ARG A 25 -24.64 12.66 -1.33
N GLY A 26 -23.47 12.84 -1.99
CA GLY A 26 -22.23 12.18 -1.56
C GLY A 26 -21.45 11.62 -2.72
N LYS A 27 -20.36 10.93 -2.39
CA LYS A 27 -19.42 10.39 -3.36
C LYS A 27 -19.37 8.87 -3.28
N LEU A 28 -19.09 8.25 -4.42
CA LEU A 28 -18.98 6.80 -4.58
C LEU A 28 -17.69 6.50 -5.32
N VAL A 29 -16.85 5.61 -4.77
CA VAL A 29 -15.62 5.18 -5.42
C VAL A 29 -15.76 3.70 -5.77
N ILE A 30 -15.42 3.35 -7.02
CA ILE A 30 -15.55 1.99 -7.54
C ILE A 30 -14.17 1.38 -7.66
N VAL A 31 -13.98 0.19 -7.07
CA VAL A 31 -12.73 -0.57 -7.15
C VAL A 31 -13.06 -2.01 -7.47
N GLU A 32 -12.66 -2.46 -8.66
CA GLU A 32 -12.94 -3.82 -9.09
C GLU A 32 -11.65 -4.60 -9.29
N GLY A 33 -11.65 -5.84 -8.83
CA GLY A 33 -10.51 -6.73 -9.02
C GLY A 33 -10.28 -7.02 -10.49
N ASN A 34 -9.00 -7.11 -10.88
CA ASN A 34 -8.57 -7.33 -12.27
C ASN A 34 -9.00 -6.24 -13.23
N GLN A 35 -9.50 -5.11 -12.72
CA GLN A 35 -9.88 -3.95 -13.52
C GLN A 35 -9.14 -2.72 -13.00
N ASP A 36 -9.56 -2.22 -11.82
CA ASP A 36 -8.93 -1.05 -11.21
C ASP A 36 -7.71 -1.45 -10.39
N VAL A 37 -7.70 -2.68 -9.90
CA VAL A 37 -6.64 -3.28 -9.09
C VAL A 37 -6.05 -4.42 -9.91
N PRO A 38 -4.71 -4.53 -10.03
CA PRO A 38 -4.11 -5.50 -10.96
C PRO A 38 -4.03 -6.92 -10.42
N PHE A 39 -5.03 -7.35 -9.65
CA PHE A 39 -5.12 -8.72 -9.15
C PHE A 39 -6.54 -9.04 -8.75
N GLU A 40 -6.83 -10.33 -8.61
CA GLU A 40 -8.10 -10.79 -8.03
C GLU A 40 -8.08 -10.50 -6.53
N ILE A 41 -9.09 -9.81 -6.04
CA ILE A 41 -9.16 -9.43 -4.62
C ILE A 41 -9.68 -10.61 -3.83
N LYS A 42 -8.82 -11.21 -3.02
CA LYS A 42 -9.19 -12.38 -2.20
C LYS A 42 -9.38 -12.06 -0.73
N ARG A 43 -8.85 -10.93 -0.27
CA ARG A 43 -8.90 -10.55 1.15
C ARG A 43 -9.00 -9.04 1.26
N LEU A 44 -9.77 -8.60 2.21
CA LEU A 44 -9.87 -7.19 2.56
C LEU A 44 -9.73 -7.07 4.06
N PHE A 45 -8.92 -6.12 4.50
CA PHE A 45 -8.86 -5.75 5.91
C PHE A 45 -8.65 -4.25 6.03
N TYR A 46 -8.89 -3.71 7.21
CA TYR A 46 -8.71 -2.27 7.39
C TYR A 46 -8.18 -1.97 8.78
N ILE A 47 -7.44 -0.87 8.86
CA ILE A 47 -6.74 -0.43 10.05
C ILE A 47 -7.36 0.90 10.48
N TYR A 48 -7.80 0.97 11.74
CA TYR A 48 -8.34 2.20 12.28
C TYR A 48 -7.98 2.29 13.76
N GLY A 49 -8.10 3.48 14.33
CA GLY A 49 -7.83 3.69 15.75
C GLY A 49 -6.36 3.68 16.09
N SER A 50 -5.48 3.83 15.11
CA SER A 50 -4.04 3.89 15.36
C SER A 50 -3.63 5.30 15.73
N ASP A 51 -2.82 5.43 16.79
CA ASP A 51 -2.27 6.72 17.17
C ASP A 51 -1.25 7.19 16.14
N LYS A 52 -1.00 8.48 16.14
CA LYS A 52 -0.07 9.11 15.22
C LYS A 52 1.33 8.50 15.27
N ASP A 53 1.76 8.06 16.45
CA ASP A 53 3.12 7.55 16.65
C ASP A 53 3.25 6.06 16.37
N VAL A 54 2.17 5.38 16.00
CA VAL A 54 2.19 3.94 15.73
C VAL A 54 2.71 3.69 14.32
N VAL A 55 3.60 2.71 14.19
CA VAL A 55 4.05 2.22 12.89
C VAL A 55 3.52 0.80 12.73
N ARG A 56 2.79 0.57 11.65
CA ARG A 56 2.21 -0.72 11.33
C ARG A 56 2.92 -1.30 10.11
N GLY A 57 2.70 -2.58 9.86
CA GLY A 57 3.37 -3.28 8.78
C GLY A 57 4.70 -3.84 9.26
N LYS A 58 5.81 -3.24 8.83
CA LYS A 58 7.16 -3.69 9.15
C LYS A 58 7.38 -5.12 8.67
N HIS A 59 7.04 -5.34 7.40
CA HIS A 59 7.23 -6.65 6.79
C HIS A 59 7.23 -6.54 5.26
N ALA A 60 7.68 -7.62 4.64
CA ALA A 60 7.53 -7.84 3.21
C ALA A 60 6.73 -9.13 3.02
N ASN A 61 6.19 -9.32 1.84
CA ASN A 61 5.37 -10.48 1.51
C ASN A 61 5.94 -11.19 0.29
N ARG A 62 6.09 -12.51 0.40
CA ARG A 62 6.62 -13.31 -0.71
C ARG A 62 5.62 -13.48 -1.85
N GLU A 63 4.34 -13.61 -1.50
CA GLU A 63 3.30 -13.96 -2.45
C GLU A 63 2.23 -12.90 -2.63
N SER A 64 1.96 -12.09 -1.60
CA SER A 64 0.85 -11.15 -1.63
C SER A 64 1.22 -9.85 -2.29
N GLU A 65 0.30 -9.36 -3.11
CA GLU A 65 0.25 -7.98 -3.60
C GLU A 65 -0.84 -7.25 -2.84
N PHE A 66 -0.70 -5.94 -2.68
CA PHE A 66 -1.66 -5.17 -1.92
C PHE A 66 -2.00 -3.86 -2.62
N VAL A 67 -3.20 -3.37 -2.34
CA VAL A 67 -3.58 -1.98 -2.65
C VAL A 67 -4.10 -1.38 -1.35
N LEU A 68 -3.54 -0.23 -0.98
CA LEU A 68 -3.89 0.49 0.25
C LEU A 68 -4.63 1.76 -0.10
N ILE A 69 -5.76 2.00 0.57
CA ILE A 69 -6.62 3.17 0.31
C ILE A 69 -7.03 3.78 1.65
N ASN A 70 -6.76 5.08 1.85
CA ASN A 70 -7.34 5.77 3.01
C ASN A 70 -8.75 6.19 2.65
N VAL A 71 -9.72 5.39 3.07
CA VAL A 71 -11.12 5.71 2.80
C VAL A 71 -11.62 6.82 3.71
N SER A 72 -10.91 7.09 4.80
CA SER A 72 -11.16 8.23 5.69
C SER A 72 -9.80 8.68 6.23
N GLY A 73 -9.62 9.99 6.34
CA GLY A 73 -8.39 10.55 6.89
C GLY A 73 -7.17 10.31 6.03
N THR A 74 -6.00 10.35 6.66
CA THR A 74 -4.72 10.28 5.94
C THR A 74 -3.73 9.37 6.66
N SER A 75 -2.75 8.89 5.89
CA SER A 75 -1.60 8.17 6.43
C SER A 75 -0.46 8.23 5.44
N LYS A 76 0.69 7.72 5.86
CA LYS A 76 1.87 7.60 4.99
C LYS A 76 2.25 6.14 4.86
N VAL A 77 2.73 5.78 3.68
CA VAL A 77 3.22 4.43 3.39
C VAL A 77 4.64 4.56 2.89
N MET A 78 5.57 3.93 3.60
CA MET A 78 6.96 3.84 3.16
C MET A 78 7.18 2.46 2.58
N VAL A 79 7.83 2.39 1.41
CA VAL A 79 8.21 1.13 0.79
C VAL A 79 9.69 1.17 0.45
N THR A 80 10.33 0.00 0.55
CA THR A 80 11.75 -0.12 0.20
C THR A 80 12.03 -1.52 -0.33
N ASP A 81 13.01 -1.59 -1.23
CA ASP A 81 13.56 -2.87 -1.70
C ASP A 81 14.89 -3.20 -1.01
N GLY A 82 15.23 -2.45 0.04
CA GLY A 82 16.49 -2.60 0.74
C GLY A 82 17.56 -1.63 0.26
N LYS A 83 17.37 -1.00 -0.89
CA LYS A 83 18.32 -0.03 -1.45
C LYS A 83 17.66 1.30 -1.68
N ASN A 84 16.49 1.30 -2.31
CA ASN A 84 15.73 2.50 -2.62
C ASN A 84 14.51 2.58 -1.73
N LYS A 85 14.04 3.80 -1.49
CA LYS A 85 12.94 4.05 -0.57
C LYS A 85 12.00 5.07 -1.20
N GLN A 86 10.70 4.83 -1.07
CA GLN A 86 9.68 5.78 -1.48
C GLN A 86 8.68 5.96 -0.35
N VAL A 87 8.15 7.17 -0.23
CA VAL A 87 7.09 7.48 0.74
C VAL A 87 5.92 8.06 -0.04
N VAL A 88 4.75 7.49 0.19
CA VAL A 88 3.51 7.95 -0.44
C VAL A 88 2.58 8.45 0.65
N GLU A 89 2.02 9.63 0.45
CA GLU A 89 0.96 10.13 1.33
C GLU A 89 -0.39 9.77 0.73
N LEU A 90 -1.22 9.09 1.52
CA LEU A 90 -2.58 8.75 1.11
C LEU A 90 -3.52 9.76 1.76
N THR A 91 -4.07 10.65 0.95
CA THR A 91 -4.87 11.78 1.44
C THR A 91 -6.27 11.85 0.81
N LYS A 92 -6.58 10.97 -0.14
CA LYS A 92 -7.84 11.03 -0.88
C LYS A 92 -8.44 9.63 -1.02
N PRO A 93 -9.73 9.47 -0.75
CA PRO A 93 -10.35 8.14 -0.84
C PRO A 93 -10.43 7.57 -2.26
N ARG A 94 -10.24 8.40 -3.28
CA ARG A 94 -10.24 7.95 -4.68
C ARG A 94 -8.85 7.56 -5.18
N GLN A 95 -7.86 7.51 -4.30
CA GLN A 95 -6.50 7.11 -4.65
C GLN A 95 -6.06 5.95 -3.78
N GLY A 96 -5.28 5.06 -4.37
CA GLY A 96 -4.65 3.97 -3.65
C GLY A 96 -3.22 3.83 -4.06
N VAL A 97 -2.47 3.03 -3.31
CA VAL A 97 -1.11 2.67 -3.68
C VAL A 97 -1.03 1.16 -3.84
N TYR A 98 -0.50 0.74 -4.98
CA TYR A 98 -0.25 -0.66 -5.27
C TYR A 98 1.16 -1.03 -4.80
N LEU A 99 1.25 -2.10 -4.02
CA LEU A 99 2.52 -2.64 -3.52
C LEU A 99 2.73 -4.02 -4.12
N PRO A 100 3.80 -4.23 -4.90
CA PRO A 100 4.09 -5.55 -5.46
C PRO A 100 4.62 -6.51 -4.38
N LYS A 101 4.83 -7.75 -4.78
CA LYS A 101 5.50 -8.74 -3.93
C LYS A 101 6.90 -8.26 -3.59
N MET A 102 7.41 -8.70 -2.45
CA MET A 102 8.80 -8.52 -2.08
C MET A 102 9.22 -7.06 -1.96
N VAL A 103 8.34 -6.21 -1.45
CA VAL A 103 8.74 -4.88 -0.98
C VAL A 103 8.44 -4.80 0.51
N TRP A 104 9.36 -4.22 1.26
CA TRP A 104 9.16 -3.94 2.68
C TRP A 104 8.32 -2.69 2.81
N LYS A 105 7.34 -2.74 3.70
CA LYS A 105 6.40 -1.63 3.86
C LYS A 105 6.19 -1.28 5.32
N GLU A 106 5.98 0.01 5.56
CA GLU A 106 5.61 0.54 6.87
C GLU A 106 4.53 1.59 6.67
N MET A 107 3.49 1.53 7.47
CA MET A 107 2.40 2.49 7.44
C MET A 107 2.41 3.26 8.75
N TYR A 108 2.30 4.59 8.67
CA TYR A 108 2.50 5.43 9.84
C TYR A 108 1.87 6.81 9.64
N ASP A 109 1.99 7.66 10.64
CA ASP A 109 1.47 9.04 10.63
C ASP A 109 -0.03 9.06 10.32
N PHE A 110 -0.77 8.22 11.03
CA PHE A 110 -2.22 8.12 10.85
C PHE A 110 -2.91 9.35 11.46
N SER A 111 -3.82 9.96 10.69
CA SER A 111 -4.68 11.00 11.25
C SER A 111 -5.67 10.37 12.24
N PRO A 112 -6.25 11.17 13.16
CA PRO A 112 -7.18 10.61 14.14
C PRO A 112 -8.39 9.90 13.54
N ASP A 113 -8.82 10.32 12.35
CA ASP A 113 -9.96 9.74 11.65
C ASP A 113 -9.56 8.74 10.58
N SER A 114 -8.29 8.31 10.57
CA SER A 114 -7.78 7.44 9.51
C SER A 114 -8.44 6.07 9.53
N VAL A 115 -8.92 5.65 8.37
CA VAL A 115 -9.30 4.27 8.09
C VAL A 115 -8.53 3.87 6.84
N LEU A 116 -7.56 2.98 7.01
CA LEU A 116 -6.72 2.49 5.92
C LEU A 116 -7.22 1.11 5.51
N LEU A 117 -7.84 1.06 4.34
CA LEU A 117 -8.37 -0.18 3.77
C LEU A 117 -7.28 -0.83 2.94
N VAL A 118 -7.13 -2.15 3.09
CA VAL A 118 -6.11 -2.93 2.37
C VAL A 118 -6.80 -4.06 1.61
N LEU A 119 -6.54 -4.10 0.31
CA LEU A 119 -6.99 -5.18 -0.57
C LEU A 119 -5.78 -6.07 -0.85
N ALA A 120 -5.96 -7.38 -0.77
CA ALA A 120 -4.88 -8.34 -0.91
C ALA A 120 -5.19 -9.38 -1.96
N SER A 121 -4.15 -9.83 -2.67
CA SER A 121 -4.26 -10.81 -3.76
C SER A 121 -4.35 -12.25 -3.25
N THR A 122 -4.13 -12.48 -1.95
CA THR A 122 -4.11 -13.82 -1.37
C THR A 122 -4.98 -13.88 -0.12
N HIS A 123 -5.39 -15.08 0.26
CA HIS A 123 -5.89 -15.32 1.60
C HIS A 123 -4.72 -15.21 2.58
N TYR A 124 -5.01 -14.99 3.85
CA TYR A 124 -3.95 -14.82 4.84
C TYR A 124 -3.14 -16.11 5.01
N ASP A 125 -1.82 -15.97 4.96
CA ASP A 125 -0.87 -17.05 5.25
C ASP A 125 0.34 -16.41 5.93
N GLY A 126 0.47 -16.62 7.24
CA GLY A 126 1.56 -16.02 8.01
C GLY A 126 2.94 -16.44 7.54
N ASN A 127 3.04 -17.61 6.89
CA ASN A 127 4.34 -18.13 6.45
C ASN A 127 4.95 -17.36 5.28
N GLU A 128 4.16 -16.57 4.55
CA GLU A 128 4.71 -15.81 3.43
C GLU A 128 5.26 -14.44 3.86
N TYR A 129 5.14 -14.09 5.14
CA TYR A 129 5.59 -12.80 5.66
C TYR A 129 7.05 -12.87 6.08
N ILE A 130 7.81 -11.85 5.71
CA ILE A 130 9.19 -11.63 6.15
C ILE A 130 9.15 -10.45 7.11
N ARG A 131 9.39 -10.72 8.39
CA ARG A 131 9.18 -9.71 9.45
C ARG A 131 10.50 -9.16 10.01
N ASP A 132 11.64 -9.68 9.56
CA ASP A 132 12.96 -9.22 9.96
C ASP A 132 13.57 -8.45 8.81
N TYR A 133 13.89 -7.18 9.04
CA TYR A 133 14.37 -6.30 7.98
C TYR A 133 15.73 -6.75 7.43
N ASP A 134 16.60 -7.23 8.31
CA ASP A 134 17.92 -7.70 7.86
C ASP A 134 17.79 -8.95 7.00
N GLU A 135 16.89 -9.85 7.37
CA GLU A 135 16.59 -11.02 6.55
C GLU A 135 16.07 -10.59 5.17
N PHE A 136 15.17 -9.62 5.16
CA PHE A 136 14.62 -9.10 3.90
C PHE A 136 15.73 -8.53 3.01
N CYS A 137 16.62 -7.72 3.58
CA CYS A 137 17.70 -7.11 2.82
C CYS A 137 18.66 -8.18 2.26
N ASN A 138 18.92 -9.23 3.02
CA ASN A 138 19.80 -10.31 2.54
C ASN A 138 19.17 -11.07 1.38
N LEU A 139 17.86 -11.25 1.39
CA LEU A 139 17.16 -11.90 0.28
C LEU A 139 17.25 -11.07 -0.99
N GLU A 140 17.16 -9.75 -0.85
CA GLU A 140 17.21 -8.85 -2.02
C GLU A 140 18.63 -8.78 -2.62
N LEU A 141 19.66 -9.15 -1.85
CA LEU A 141 21.03 -9.16 -2.36
C LEU A 141 21.36 -10.39 -3.18
N THR A 142 20.54 -11.40 -3.11
CA THR A 142 20.71 -12.62 -3.94
C THR A 142 19.76 -12.61 -5.13
#